data_2a23b32e80dfe95531b0fde3d069539f
#
_entry.id   2a23b32e80dfe95531b0fde3d069539f
#
_cell.length_a   1.000
_cell.length_b   1.000
_cell.length_c   1.000
_cell.angle_alpha   90.00
_cell.angle_beta   90.00
_cell.angle_gamma   90.00
#
_symmetry.space_group_name_H-M   'P 1'
#
loop_
_entity.id
_entity.type
_entity.pdbx_description
1 polymer ?
#
loop_
_entity_poly.entity_id
_entity_poly.type
_entity_poly.pdbx_seq_one_letter_code
_entity_poly.pdbx_strand_id
1 'polypeptide(L)'
;MRRRLGVSLAAVLLMSTPPAAWAATITGIITGPDGAPFRAAFVRVQNIKTKMTVMVLSDSRGRYWTDKLDPGTYEVWATWVGYRSDPVRRRNVTLVDGSRLSLDFTMKNDAVEWSQLTKYQAGTLIPQALGNGKDVLIQQCFNCHAFGKIGAVGRHDMNGWKDEIDVMRLSGVARIRPEVTDQVSKYLAAAFGPDSATPESPAQLSGYLAVKQDRDYFSDESLNIMYVDYALTGDPRDRPGSARPDQNGNLWLEMSAGLSRLDPDTGELKTWRLTNLSSNFIHEVLPTNDGSVWLTLEAQGGVARFDTATEKFEVFIDQGANEKYNLAKPVQKDPNDPFPNLPNPAGTQGGGARSHTAAADHEGNIWVSGRPLKKFDPRTGKYTYFPVEVPDSYGIAFDRAGKIWFAQFNSRDHQDIGMVDVKTNQLTKFKPPEGVTPRRLKIDSKGMVWIGDYFGGTLTRFNPQNGEFTVFKLPGPMPTPYGLEVDHDDNVWYASMYTDVMGKLDPKTGKVTEYPSPYGERGTRDMVVDAKGRIWYGAQPYLKAGYIRVRTEAEKAAALSP
;
A
#
# COMPACT_ATOMS: atom_id res chain seq x y z
N MET A 1 49.86 43.74 -51.52
CA MET A 1 48.68 43.25 -50.82
C MET A 1 48.76 41.74 -50.64
N ARG A 2 49.22 41.27 -49.49
CA ARG A 2 49.30 39.85 -49.16
C ARG A 2 48.25 39.55 -48.09
N ARG A 3 47.17 38.80 -48.43
CA ARG A 3 46.19 38.30 -47.47
C ARG A 3 46.78 37.08 -46.73
N ARG A 4 46.83 37.17 -45.41
CA ARG A 4 47.12 36.04 -44.53
C ARG A 4 45.82 35.32 -44.23
N LEU A 5 45.72 34.03 -44.60
CA LEU A 5 44.68 33.12 -44.11
C LEU A 5 45.08 32.67 -42.70
N GLY A 6 44.21 32.99 -41.75
CA GLY A 6 44.25 32.42 -40.41
C GLY A 6 43.53 31.09 -40.37
N VAL A 7 44.22 30.03 -40.01
CA VAL A 7 43.65 28.71 -39.74
C VAL A 7 43.29 28.67 -38.24
N SER A 8 42.00 28.64 -37.93
CA SER A 8 41.55 28.40 -36.57
C SER A 8 41.49 26.89 -36.32
N LEU A 9 42.38 26.41 -35.43
CA LEU A 9 42.30 25.06 -34.88
C LEU A 9 41.15 25.03 -33.85
N ALA A 10 40.04 24.39 -34.18
CA ALA A 10 39.02 24.03 -33.19
C ALA A 10 39.50 22.79 -32.44
N ALA A 11 39.85 22.95 -31.17
CA ALA A 11 40.11 21.85 -30.25
C ALA A 11 38.76 21.14 -29.93
N VAL A 12 38.55 19.95 -30.46
CA VAL A 12 37.45 19.06 -30.07
C VAL A 12 37.82 18.46 -28.70
N LEU A 13 37.25 19.01 -27.62
CA LEU A 13 37.23 18.32 -26.33
C LEU A 13 36.37 17.05 -26.47
N LEU A 14 37.01 15.91 -26.60
CA LEU A 14 36.41 14.62 -26.35
C LEU A 14 36.08 14.56 -24.84
N MET A 15 34.84 14.88 -24.48
CA MET A 15 34.31 14.53 -23.17
C MET A 15 34.25 13.00 -23.15
N SER A 16 35.20 12.34 -22.49
CA SER A 16 35.13 10.95 -22.11
C SER A 16 33.95 10.81 -21.15
N THR A 17 32.83 10.27 -21.62
CA THR A 17 31.80 9.76 -20.71
C THR A 17 32.49 8.78 -19.77
N PRO A 18 32.36 8.93 -18.44
CA PRO A 18 32.90 7.93 -17.53
C PRO A 18 32.32 6.57 -17.91
N PRO A 19 33.11 5.48 -17.90
CA PRO A 19 32.58 4.16 -18.15
C PRO A 19 31.43 3.92 -17.20
N ALA A 20 30.31 3.41 -17.71
CA ALA A 20 29.17 3.04 -16.90
C ALA A 20 29.69 2.17 -15.74
N ALA A 21 29.56 2.67 -14.52
CA ALA A 21 30.00 1.96 -13.34
C ALA A 21 29.39 0.56 -13.37
N TRP A 22 30.22 -0.47 -13.32
CA TRP A 22 29.77 -1.86 -13.34
C TRP A 22 29.16 -2.14 -11.99
N ALA A 23 27.84 -2.12 -11.92
CA ALA A 23 27.15 -2.38 -10.69
C ALA A 23 27.45 -3.78 -10.14
N ALA A 24 27.60 -3.87 -8.83
CA ALA A 24 27.85 -5.14 -8.17
C ALA A 24 26.62 -6.05 -8.15
N THR A 25 26.83 -7.36 -8.14
CA THR A 25 25.76 -8.36 -8.05
C THR A 25 26.12 -9.44 -7.04
N ILE A 26 25.09 -9.99 -6.39
CA ILE A 26 25.21 -11.19 -5.56
C ILE A 26 24.34 -12.28 -6.20
N THR A 27 24.91 -13.46 -6.34
CA THR A 27 24.23 -14.67 -6.81
C THR A 27 24.41 -15.78 -5.80
N GLY A 28 23.70 -16.88 -5.94
CA GLY A 28 23.93 -18.08 -5.12
C GLY A 28 22.79 -19.08 -5.21
N ILE A 29 22.90 -20.13 -4.41
CA ILE A 29 21.94 -21.22 -4.31
C ILE A 29 21.40 -21.28 -2.88
N ILE A 30 20.09 -21.48 -2.78
CA ILE A 30 19.40 -21.74 -1.52
C ILE A 30 19.01 -23.21 -1.49
N THR A 31 19.42 -23.91 -0.44
CA THR A 31 19.01 -25.29 -0.17
C THR A 31 18.09 -25.36 1.04
N GLY A 32 17.18 -26.33 1.03
CA GLY A 32 16.27 -26.61 2.15
C GLY A 32 16.95 -27.41 3.27
N PRO A 33 16.21 -27.66 4.37
CA PRO A 33 16.69 -28.50 5.47
C PRO A 33 16.99 -29.95 5.04
N ASP A 34 16.41 -30.38 3.95
CA ASP A 34 16.58 -31.71 3.32
C ASP A 34 17.69 -31.74 2.26
N GLY A 35 18.38 -30.61 2.04
CA GLY A 35 19.41 -30.47 1.01
C GLY A 35 18.89 -30.24 -0.39
N ALA A 36 17.57 -30.28 -0.62
CA ALA A 36 16.95 -29.99 -1.91
C ALA A 36 16.97 -28.47 -2.23
N PRO A 37 16.87 -28.06 -3.50
CA PRO A 37 16.70 -26.65 -3.84
C PRO A 37 15.51 -26.03 -3.13
N PHE A 38 15.72 -24.87 -2.50
CA PHE A 38 14.64 -24.14 -1.80
C PHE A 38 14.10 -23.03 -2.69
N ARG A 39 12.90 -23.25 -3.20
CA ARG A 39 12.15 -22.31 -4.06
C ARG A 39 11.51 -21.21 -3.22
N ALA A 40 11.42 -19.99 -3.79
CA ALA A 40 10.73 -18.83 -3.23
C ALA A 40 11.29 -18.28 -1.91
N ALA A 41 12.54 -18.60 -1.53
CA ALA A 41 13.16 -17.91 -0.41
C ALA A 41 13.40 -16.43 -0.75
N PHE A 42 12.98 -15.52 0.12
CA PHE A 42 13.37 -14.11 0.05
C PHE A 42 14.82 -13.96 0.49
N VAL A 43 15.70 -13.63 -0.44
CA VAL A 43 17.07 -13.20 -0.14
C VAL A 43 17.07 -11.69 0.06
N ARG A 44 17.44 -11.27 1.25
CA ARG A 44 17.46 -9.87 1.69
C ARG A 44 18.90 -9.38 1.73
N VAL A 45 19.15 -8.27 1.04
CA VAL A 45 20.47 -7.64 0.94
C VAL A 45 20.34 -6.21 1.45
N GLN A 46 20.74 -5.99 2.72
CA GLN A 46 20.60 -4.70 3.38
C GLN A 46 21.94 -3.96 3.41
N ASN A 47 21.96 -2.77 2.86
CA ASN A 47 23.08 -1.85 3.03
C ASN A 47 23.17 -1.40 4.49
N ILE A 48 24.34 -1.60 5.12
CA ILE A 48 24.52 -1.29 6.55
C ILE A 48 24.38 0.21 6.84
N LYS A 49 24.81 1.07 5.91
CA LYS A 49 24.80 2.52 6.08
C LYS A 49 23.40 3.10 5.83
N THR A 50 22.82 2.84 4.66
CA THR A 50 21.56 3.46 4.23
C THR A 50 20.31 2.74 4.76
N LYS A 51 20.48 1.52 5.27
CA LYS A 51 19.37 0.61 5.66
C LYS A 51 18.42 0.24 4.52
N MET A 52 18.73 0.65 3.30
CA MET A 52 18.00 0.19 2.12
C MET A 52 18.16 -1.32 1.97
N THR A 53 17.08 -2.01 1.69
CA THR A 53 17.04 -3.48 1.57
C THR A 53 16.51 -3.89 0.21
N VAL A 54 17.34 -4.52 -0.59
CA VAL A 54 16.93 -5.21 -1.82
C VAL A 54 16.51 -6.63 -1.46
N MET A 55 15.37 -7.08 -1.97
CA MET A 55 14.84 -8.42 -1.74
C MET A 55 14.50 -9.08 -3.07
N VAL A 56 15.04 -10.26 -3.28
CA VAL A 56 14.83 -11.09 -4.47
C VAL A 56 14.46 -12.51 -4.03
N LEU A 57 13.89 -13.30 -4.94
CA LEU A 57 13.44 -14.66 -4.65
C LEU A 57 14.33 -15.69 -5.33
N SER A 58 14.49 -16.84 -4.68
CA SER A 58 15.09 -18.01 -5.30
C SER A 58 14.11 -18.69 -6.27
N ASP A 59 14.63 -19.15 -7.42
CA ASP A 59 13.86 -19.87 -8.44
C ASP A 59 13.60 -21.35 -8.07
N SER A 60 12.96 -22.11 -8.96
CA SER A 60 12.67 -23.54 -8.77
C SER A 60 13.91 -24.43 -8.59
N ARG A 61 15.10 -23.94 -8.98
CA ARG A 61 16.40 -24.60 -8.75
C ARG A 61 17.14 -24.07 -7.52
N GLY A 62 16.49 -23.23 -6.71
CA GLY A 62 17.08 -22.57 -5.56
C GLY A 62 18.02 -21.41 -5.91
N ARG A 63 18.19 -21.05 -7.18
CA ARG A 63 19.11 -19.98 -7.61
C ARG A 63 18.48 -18.62 -7.39
N TYR A 64 19.29 -17.66 -6.94
CA TYR A 64 18.90 -16.27 -6.83
C TYR A 64 19.96 -15.34 -7.41
N TRP A 65 19.57 -14.14 -7.74
CA TRP A 65 20.48 -13.07 -8.16
C TRP A 65 19.92 -11.71 -7.74
N THR A 66 20.80 -10.80 -7.37
CA THR A 66 20.45 -9.39 -7.18
C THR A 66 20.71 -8.62 -8.47
N ASP A 67 19.97 -7.53 -8.62
CA ASP A 67 20.30 -6.54 -9.63
C ASP A 67 21.45 -5.64 -9.11
N LYS A 68 21.70 -4.60 -9.86
CA LYS A 68 22.72 -3.57 -9.61
C LYS A 68 22.70 -3.06 -8.17
N LEU A 69 23.67 -3.51 -7.40
CA LEU A 69 23.92 -3.01 -6.04
C LEU A 69 25.02 -1.95 -6.11
N ASP A 70 24.86 -0.88 -5.35
CA ASP A 70 25.92 0.12 -5.19
C ASP A 70 27.10 -0.42 -4.38
N PRO A 71 28.31 0.09 -4.58
CA PRO A 71 29.44 -0.21 -3.70
C PRO A 71 29.10 0.07 -2.24
N GLY A 72 29.46 -0.85 -1.35
CA GLY A 72 29.16 -0.70 0.07
C GLY A 72 29.31 -1.97 0.87
N THR A 73 28.94 -1.89 2.14
CA THR A 73 28.93 -3.03 3.05
C THR A 73 27.50 -3.45 3.35
N TYR A 74 27.24 -4.74 3.26
CA TYR A 74 25.91 -5.32 3.33
C TYR A 74 25.80 -6.43 4.36
N GLU A 75 24.59 -6.61 4.89
CA GLU A 75 24.14 -7.85 5.53
C GLU A 75 23.24 -8.61 4.55
N VAL A 76 23.46 -9.93 4.44
CA VAL A 76 22.70 -10.80 3.53
C VAL A 76 22.15 -12.00 4.29
N TRP A 77 20.86 -12.28 4.11
CA TRP A 77 20.19 -13.44 4.72
C TRP A 77 19.00 -13.88 3.88
N ALA A 78 18.53 -15.11 4.10
CA ALA A 78 17.35 -15.64 3.44
C ALA A 78 16.27 -16.02 4.45
N THR A 79 15.00 -15.80 4.08
CA THR A 79 13.82 -16.09 4.91
C THR A 79 12.65 -16.57 4.07
N TRP A 80 11.80 -17.38 4.71
CA TRP A 80 10.42 -17.65 4.33
C TRP A 80 9.63 -17.91 5.61
N VAL A 81 8.30 -17.88 5.58
CA VAL A 81 7.50 -18.20 6.75
C VAL A 81 7.89 -19.58 7.29
N GLY A 82 8.33 -19.63 8.56
CA GLY A 82 8.82 -20.84 9.21
C GLY A 82 10.19 -21.35 8.79
N TYR A 83 10.95 -20.54 8.07
CA TYR A 83 12.33 -20.85 7.67
C TYR A 83 13.24 -19.63 7.74
N ARG A 84 14.50 -19.87 8.09
CA ARG A 84 15.57 -18.87 8.02
C ARG A 84 16.86 -19.47 7.51
N SER A 85 17.74 -18.64 6.98
CA SER A 85 19.06 -19.09 6.55
C SER A 85 19.99 -19.42 7.72
N ASP A 86 20.93 -20.32 7.45
CA ASP A 86 22.09 -20.57 8.30
C ASP A 86 23.36 -20.24 7.51
N PRO A 87 24.21 -19.33 7.97
CA PRO A 87 24.01 -18.48 9.16
C PRO A 87 22.82 -17.54 9.00
N VAL A 88 22.25 -17.07 10.11
CA VAL A 88 21.07 -16.18 10.14
C VAL A 88 21.32 -14.94 9.31
N ARG A 89 22.51 -14.34 9.42
CA ARG A 89 22.98 -13.24 8.58
C ARG A 89 24.46 -13.39 8.27
N ARG A 90 24.82 -13.11 7.01
CA ARG A 90 26.21 -12.88 6.62
C ARG A 90 26.46 -11.38 6.71
N ARG A 91 27.28 -10.96 7.66
CA ARG A 91 27.62 -9.56 7.92
C ARG A 91 28.88 -9.13 7.18
N ASN A 92 29.00 -7.84 6.95
CA ASN A 92 30.18 -7.21 6.36
C ASN A 92 30.55 -7.79 4.97
N VAL A 93 29.53 -8.09 4.18
CA VAL A 93 29.72 -8.41 2.77
C VAL A 93 30.06 -7.13 2.04
N THR A 94 31.32 -6.94 1.65
CA THR A 94 31.78 -5.72 0.97
C THR A 94 31.73 -5.90 -0.53
N LEU A 95 31.06 -4.99 -1.21
CA LEU A 95 30.96 -4.93 -2.66
C LEU A 95 31.68 -3.67 -3.16
N VAL A 96 32.44 -3.82 -4.23
CA VAL A 96 33.04 -2.72 -5.02
C VAL A 96 32.44 -2.75 -6.43
N ASP A 97 32.67 -1.70 -7.20
CA ASP A 97 32.20 -1.66 -8.59
C ASP A 97 32.58 -2.91 -9.37
N GLY A 98 31.60 -3.48 -10.06
CA GLY A 98 31.78 -4.71 -10.86
C GLY A 98 31.91 -6.00 -10.07
N SER A 99 31.78 -5.98 -8.74
CA SER A 99 31.83 -7.19 -7.93
C SER A 99 30.77 -8.21 -8.37
N ARG A 100 31.18 -9.47 -8.55
CA ARG A 100 30.30 -10.62 -8.68
C ARG A 100 30.58 -11.55 -7.52
N LEU A 101 29.66 -11.70 -6.59
CA LEU A 101 29.85 -12.49 -5.37
C LEU A 101 28.84 -13.63 -5.35
N SER A 102 29.32 -14.85 -5.12
CA SER A 102 28.45 -16.01 -4.89
C SER A 102 28.31 -16.27 -3.38
N LEU A 103 27.06 -16.31 -2.90
CA LEU A 103 26.73 -16.60 -1.50
C LEU A 103 25.61 -17.65 -1.44
N ASP A 104 25.95 -18.84 -0.99
CA ASP A 104 24.98 -19.90 -0.79
C ASP A 104 24.45 -19.90 0.66
N PHE A 105 23.18 -20.31 0.82
CA PHE A 105 22.52 -20.44 2.09
C PHE A 105 21.81 -21.79 2.21
N THR A 106 21.81 -22.34 3.41
CA THR A 106 20.95 -23.45 3.77
C THR A 106 19.83 -22.94 4.67
N MET A 107 18.59 -23.24 4.33
CA MET A 107 17.43 -22.91 5.15
C MET A 107 17.28 -23.91 6.29
N LYS A 108 16.95 -23.41 7.47
CA LYS A 108 16.59 -24.20 8.65
C LYS A 108 15.18 -23.85 9.08
N ASN A 109 14.51 -24.79 9.75
CA ASN A 109 13.23 -24.50 10.40
C ASN A 109 13.41 -23.40 11.45
N ASP A 110 12.43 -22.51 11.52
CA ASP A 110 12.39 -21.38 12.44
C ASP A 110 11.05 -21.29 13.15
N ALA A 111 11.03 -20.60 14.28
CA ALA A 111 9.79 -20.23 14.95
C ALA A 111 8.97 -19.28 14.08
N VAL A 112 7.66 -19.29 14.28
CA VAL A 112 6.72 -18.41 13.57
C VAL A 112 5.90 -17.65 14.59
N GLU A 113 5.89 -16.34 14.39
CA GLU A 113 5.05 -15.42 15.13
C GLU A 113 3.79 -15.09 14.33
N TRP A 114 2.68 -14.78 15.01
CA TRP A 114 1.44 -14.35 14.36
C TRP A 114 1.62 -13.13 13.45
N SER A 115 2.55 -12.23 13.79
CA SER A 115 2.90 -11.03 13.00
C SER A 115 3.57 -11.32 11.66
N GLN A 116 4.06 -12.55 11.45
CA GLN A 116 4.68 -12.97 10.19
C GLN A 116 3.67 -13.54 9.19
N LEU A 117 2.43 -13.78 9.64
CA LEU A 117 1.36 -14.35 8.84
C LEU A 117 0.51 -13.27 8.18
N THR A 118 0.07 -13.53 6.95
CA THR A 118 -0.96 -12.72 6.31
C THR A 118 -2.29 -12.88 7.06
N LYS A 119 -3.23 -11.98 6.83
CA LYS A 119 -4.59 -12.09 7.39
C LYS A 119 -5.25 -13.40 7.00
N TYR A 120 -5.07 -13.81 5.75
CA TYR A 120 -5.58 -15.08 5.25
C TYR A 120 -4.96 -16.27 5.98
N GLN A 121 -3.63 -16.34 6.05
CA GLN A 121 -2.91 -17.42 6.74
C GLN A 121 -3.32 -17.51 8.21
N ALA A 122 -3.33 -16.39 8.92
CA ALA A 122 -3.79 -16.35 10.31
C ALA A 122 -5.26 -16.80 10.43
N GLY A 123 -6.13 -16.33 9.54
CA GLY A 123 -7.54 -16.73 9.49
C GLY A 123 -7.76 -18.22 9.30
N THR A 124 -6.90 -18.90 8.53
CA THR A 124 -6.98 -20.36 8.37
C THR A 124 -6.53 -21.11 9.63
N LEU A 125 -5.56 -20.57 10.37
CA LEU A 125 -4.95 -21.20 11.54
C LEU A 125 -5.74 -21.02 12.83
N ILE A 126 -6.37 -19.85 13.05
CA ILE A 126 -7.13 -19.63 14.28
C ILE A 126 -8.25 -20.68 14.42
N PRO A 127 -8.44 -21.25 15.63
CA PRO A 127 -9.35 -22.35 15.81
C PRO A 127 -10.81 -21.97 15.59
N GLN A 128 -11.61 -22.92 15.15
CA GLN A 128 -13.06 -22.79 15.15
C GLN A 128 -13.56 -23.05 16.58
N ALA A 129 -14.03 -22.01 17.25
CA ALA A 129 -14.58 -22.11 18.60
C ALA A 129 -15.89 -21.33 18.67
N LEU A 130 -16.87 -21.84 19.42
CA LEU A 130 -18.15 -21.20 19.74
C LEU A 130 -18.85 -20.49 18.56
N GLY A 131 -19.70 -21.20 17.86
CA GLY A 131 -20.56 -20.62 16.81
C GLY A 131 -19.78 -20.02 15.64
N ASN A 132 -20.22 -18.87 15.16
CA ASN A 132 -19.62 -18.14 14.03
C ASN A 132 -18.68 -17.00 14.45
N GLY A 133 -18.20 -16.97 15.70
CA GLY A 133 -17.36 -15.89 16.23
C GLY A 133 -16.04 -15.70 15.46
N LYS A 134 -15.45 -16.78 14.95
CA LYS A 134 -14.30 -16.75 14.04
C LYS A 134 -14.61 -15.96 12.76
N ASP A 135 -15.72 -16.26 12.12
CA ASP A 135 -16.09 -15.61 10.86
C ASP A 135 -16.36 -14.13 11.07
N VAL A 136 -17.01 -13.78 12.18
CA VAL A 136 -17.23 -12.38 12.57
C VAL A 136 -15.93 -11.66 12.86
N LEU A 137 -14.98 -12.29 13.56
CA LEU A 137 -13.64 -11.74 13.78
C LEU A 137 -12.94 -11.44 12.44
N ILE A 138 -12.91 -12.41 11.54
CA ILE A 138 -12.28 -12.25 10.21
C ILE A 138 -12.96 -11.14 9.41
N GLN A 139 -14.29 -11.14 9.34
CA GLN A 139 -15.05 -10.17 8.55
C GLN A 139 -14.99 -8.74 9.10
N GLN A 140 -14.91 -8.56 10.41
CA GLN A 140 -14.98 -7.24 11.04
C GLN A 140 -13.59 -6.71 11.43
N CYS A 141 -12.76 -7.53 12.08
CA CYS A 141 -11.51 -7.06 12.65
C CYS A 141 -10.34 -7.09 11.65
N PHE A 142 -10.27 -8.10 10.78
CA PHE A 142 -9.20 -8.22 9.80
C PHE A 142 -9.26 -7.19 8.66
N ASN A 143 -10.33 -6.39 8.58
CA ASN A 143 -10.38 -5.25 7.66
C ASN A 143 -9.29 -4.20 7.96
N CYS A 144 -8.87 -4.06 9.21
CA CYS A 144 -7.91 -3.04 9.64
C CYS A 144 -6.52 -3.60 9.90
N HIS A 145 -6.41 -4.74 10.58
CA HIS A 145 -5.13 -5.35 10.96
C HIS A 145 -5.22 -6.88 11.00
N ALA A 146 -4.08 -7.57 10.94
CA ALA A 146 -4.01 -9.02 11.06
C ALA A 146 -4.08 -9.49 12.52
N PHE A 147 -4.20 -10.82 12.70
CA PHE A 147 -4.28 -11.45 14.02
C PHE A 147 -3.03 -11.21 14.88
N GLY A 148 -1.88 -10.95 14.27
CA GLY A 148 -0.64 -10.63 14.99
C GLY A 148 -0.80 -9.52 16.03
N LYS A 149 -1.59 -8.48 15.74
CA LYS A 149 -1.89 -7.43 16.72
C LYS A 149 -2.82 -7.89 17.83
N ILE A 150 -3.80 -8.75 17.53
CA ILE A 150 -4.71 -9.33 18.51
C ILE A 150 -3.92 -10.26 19.44
N GLY A 151 -3.09 -11.14 18.87
CA GLY A 151 -2.24 -12.05 19.65
C GLY A 151 -1.19 -11.35 20.53
N ALA A 152 -0.72 -10.16 20.12
CA ALA A 152 0.24 -9.37 20.90
C ALA A 152 -0.34 -8.75 22.18
N VAL A 153 -1.67 -8.61 22.28
CA VAL A 153 -2.34 -8.08 23.48
C VAL A 153 -2.27 -9.07 24.64
N GLY A 154 -2.06 -10.35 24.36
CA GLY A 154 -2.01 -11.40 25.35
C GLY A 154 -3.32 -12.17 25.47
N ARG A 155 -3.44 -12.97 26.54
CA ARG A 155 -4.60 -13.80 26.80
C ARG A 155 -5.49 -13.13 27.84
N HIS A 156 -6.74 -12.83 27.46
CA HIS A 156 -7.72 -12.21 28.31
C HIS A 156 -8.96 -13.09 28.46
N ASP A 157 -9.66 -12.95 29.59
CA ASP A 157 -11.02 -13.44 29.74
C ASP A 157 -12.00 -12.64 28.85
N MET A 158 -13.27 -12.96 28.92
CA MET A 158 -14.28 -12.30 28.11
C MET A 158 -14.36 -10.77 28.37
N ASN A 159 -14.20 -10.36 29.62
CA ASN A 159 -14.28 -8.93 29.97
C ASN A 159 -13.05 -8.19 29.50
N GLY A 160 -11.86 -8.73 29.67
CA GLY A 160 -10.63 -8.15 29.16
C GLY A 160 -10.64 -8.01 27.62
N TRP A 161 -11.12 -9.00 26.88
CA TRP A 161 -11.29 -8.88 25.43
C TRP A 161 -12.33 -7.82 25.05
N LYS A 162 -13.39 -7.69 25.82
CA LYS A 162 -14.39 -6.65 25.59
C LYS A 162 -13.80 -5.26 25.79
N ASP A 163 -12.99 -5.06 26.83
CA ASP A 163 -12.31 -3.79 27.09
C ASP A 163 -11.38 -3.40 25.95
N GLU A 164 -10.60 -4.35 25.41
CA GLU A 164 -9.71 -4.14 24.25
C GLU A 164 -10.48 -3.73 22.98
N ILE A 165 -11.62 -4.38 22.72
CA ILE A 165 -12.47 -4.01 21.57
C ILE A 165 -13.13 -2.66 21.78
N ASP A 166 -13.54 -2.35 23.01
CA ASP A 166 -14.16 -1.06 23.36
C ASP A 166 -13.17 0.11 23.22
N VAL A 167 -11.88 -0.09 23.48
CA VAL A 167 -10.85 0.92 23.17
C VAL A 167 -10.91 1.32 21.68
N MET A 168 -10.99 0.36 20.76
CA MET A 168 -11.09 0.64 19.32
C MET A 168 -12.42 1.30 18.94
N ARG A 169 -13.50 0.85 19.54
CA ARG A 169 -14.86 1.37 19.34
C ARG A 169 -15.00 2.79 19.86
N LEU A 170 -14.56 3.05 21.09
CA LEU A 170 -14.71 4.34 21.78
C LEU A 170 -13.75 5.40 21.24
N SER A 171 -12.57 5.00 20.77
CA SER A 171 -11.64 5.90 20.08
C SER A 171 -12.11 6.35 18.69
N GLY A 172 -13.22 5.78 18.19
CA GLY A 172 -13.74 6.09 16.87
C GLY A 172 -12.94 5.50 15.71
N VAL A 173 -11.93 4.68 15.99
CA VAL A 173 -11.09 4.03 14.97
C VAL A 173 -11.87 2.95 14.21
N ALA A 174 -12.79 2.26 14.90
CA ALA A 174 -13.59 1.20 14.31
C ALA A 174 -15.07 1.32 14.68
N ARG A 175 -15.96 1.16 13.67
CA ARG A 175 -17.41 1.07 13.89
C ARG A 175 -17.76 -0.38 14.21
N ILE A 176 -17.68 -0.77 15.47
CA ILE A 176 -18.02 -2.11 15.94
C ILE A 176 -19.33 -2.04 16.69
N ARG A 177 -20.31 -2.85 16.31
CA ARG A 177 -21.60 -2.93 17.00
C ARG A 177 -21.47 -3.68 18.33
N PRO A 178 -22.26 -3.36 19.36
CA PRO A 178 -22.21 -4.05 20.65
C PRO A 178 -22.35 -5.57 20.55
N GLU A 179 -23.25 -6.07 19.72
CA GLU A 179 -23.44 -7.50 19.51
C GLU A 179 -22.22 -8.17 18.86
N VAL A 180 -21.49 -7.45 18.01
CA VAL A 180 -20.20 -7.89 17.44
C VAL A 180 -19.14 -7.95 18.52
N THR A 181 -19.09 -6.94 19.40
CA THR A 181 -18.17 -6.93 20.55
C THR A 181 -18.37 -8.15 21.42
N ASP A 182 -19.60 -8.43 21.83
CA ASP A 182 -19.92 -9.59 22.69
C ASP A 182 -19.60 -10.92 22.00
N GLN A 183 -19.90 -11.05 20.72
CA GLN A 183 -19.66 -12.27 19.94
C GLN A 183 -18.17 -12.55 19.75
N VAL A 184 -17.39 -11.51 19.40
CA VAL A 184 -15.95 -11.63 19.19
C VAL A 184 -15.23 -11.84 20.53
N SER A 185 -15.64 -11.16 21.60
CA SER A 185 -15.05 -11.35 22.93
C SER A 185 -15.27 -12.76 23.47
N LYS A 186 -16.48 -13.33 23.29
CA LYS A 186 -16.75 -14.74 23.62
C LYS A 186 -15.86 -15.71 22.85
N TYR A 187 -15.73 -15.46 21.54
CA TYR A 187 -14.86 -16.28 20.71
C TYR A 187 -13.39 -16.19 21.16
N LEU A 188 -12.86 -14.98 21.34
CA LEU A 188 -11.47 -14.76 21.75
C LEU A 188 -11.19 -15.35 23.14
N ALA A 189 -12.10 -15.22 24.09
CA ALA A 189 -11.94 -15.83 25.41
C ALA A 189 -11.91 -17.35 25.34
N ALA A 190 -12.75 -17.97 24.52
CA ALA A 190 -12.76 -19.41 24.34
C ALA A 190 -11.53 -19.93 23.57
N ALA A 191 -11.13 -19.23 22.51
CA ALA A 191 -10.03 -19.65 21.65
C ALA A 191 -8.64 -19.25 22.18
N PHE A 192 -8.54 -18.08 22.84
CA PHE A 192 -7.28 -17.45 23.27
C PHE A 192 -7.37 -16.88 24.70
N GLY A 193 -8.28 -17.36 25.52
CA GLY A 193 -8.36 -16.99 26.93
C GLY A 193 -7.25 -17.62 27.77
N PRO A 194 -7.13 -17.22 29.08
CA PRO A 194 -6.12 -17.76 29.99
C PRO A 194 -6.13 -19.28 30.11
N ASP A 195 -7.32 -19.88 30.08
CA ASP A 195 -7.54 -21.33 30.22
C ASP A 195 -7.65 -22.06 28.87
N SER A 196 -7.40 -21.36 27.75
CA SER A 196 -7.49 -21.95 26.41
C SER A 196 -6.35 -22.94 26.17
N ALA A 197 -6.68 -24.10 25.58
CA ALA A 197 -5.70 -25.09 25.14
C ALA A 197 -5.00 -24.70 23.82
N THR A 198 -5.40 -23.61 23.17
CA THR A 198 -4.78 -23.15 21.93
C THR A 198 -3.32 -22.76 22.17
N PRO A 199 -2.36 -23.33 21.40
CA PRO A 199 -0.95 -22.98 21.54
C PRO A 199 -0.68 -21.50 21.27
N GLU A 200 0.37 -20.94 21.88
CA GLU A 200 0.81 -19.57 21.62
C GLU A 200 1.42 -19.42 20.23
N SER A 201 2.23 -20.39 19.83
CA SER A 201 2.87 -20.38 18.51
C SER A 201 1.93 -20.93 17.43
N PRO A 202 1.72 -20.20 16.33
CA PRO A 202 0.94 -20.70 15.18
C PRO A 202 1.55 -21.97 14.57
N ALA A 203 2.85 -22.21 14.74
CA ALA A 203 3.52 -23.41 14.24
C ALA A 203 3.02 -24.73 14.84
N GLN A 204 2.35 -24.66 15.99
CA GLN A 204 1.79 -25.84 16.69
C GLN A 204 0.34 -26.14 16.27
N LEU A 205 -0.26 -25.29 15.45
CA LEU A 205 -1.64 -25.47 14.99
C LEU A 205 -1.73 -26.43 13.80
N SER A 206 -2.81 -27.19 13.72
CA SER A 206 -2.99 -28.26 12.72
C SER A 206 -2.91 -27.82 11.27
N GLY A 207 -3.28 -26.57 10.95
CA GLY A 207 -3.23 -26.00 9.59
C GLY A 207 -1.85 -25.48 9.16
N TYR A 208 -0.87 -25.43 10.07
CA TYR A 208 0.38 -24.72 9.83
C TYR A 208 1.21 -25.27 8.67
N LEU A 209 1.18 -26.59 8.45
CA LEU A 209 1.92 -27.19 7.35
C LEU A 209 1.50 -26.64 5.98
N ALA A 210 0.20 -26.42 5.78
CA ALA A 210 -0.33 -25.82 4.55
C ALA A 210 0.17 -24.37 4.37
N VAL A 211 0.16 -23.56 5.46
CA VAL A 211 0.73 -22.19 5.44
C VAL A 211 2.21 -22.21 5.08
N LYS A 212 2.97 -23.15 5.61
CA LYS A 212 4.40 -23.31 5.32
C LYS A 212 4.67 -23.66 3.85
N GLN A 213 3.73 -24.31 3.18
CA GLN A 213 3.78 -24.72 1.77
C GLN A 213 3.18 -23.71 0.80
N ASP A 214 2.62 -22.59 1.26
CA ASP A 214 2.00 -21.57 0.41
C ASP A 214 2.94 -21.02 -0.69
N ARG A 215 4.26 -21.19 -0.54
CA ARG A 215 5.24 -20.83 -1.58
C ARG A 215 5.02 -21.55 -2.91
N ASP A 216 4.41 -22.74 -2.88
CA ASP A 216 4.17 -23.56 -4.06
C ASP A 216 3.01 -23.02 -4.92
N TYR A 217 2.20 -22.10 -4.35
CA TYR A 217 1.16 -21.37 -5.06
C TYR A 217 1.70 -20.48 -6.18
N PHE A 218 2.86 -19.85 -5.97
CA PHE A 218 3.40 -18.85 -6.90
C PHE A 218 4.05 -19.50 -8.12
N SER A 219 3.82 -18.95 -9.31
CA SER A 219 4.46 -19.41 -10.56
C SER A 219 5.95 -19.04 -10.59
N ASP A 220 6.75 -19.68 -11.47
CA ASP A 220 8.15 -19.30 -11.64
C ASP A 220 8.32 -17.87 -12.19
N GLU A 221 7.36 -17.38 -12.98
CA GLU A 221 7.31 -15.98 -13.42
C GLU A 221 7.18 -15.02 -12.22
N SER A 222 6.37 -15.38 -11.22
CA SER A 222 6.17 -14.59 -10.02
C SER A 222 7.44 -14.40 -9.19
N LEU A 223 8.40 -15.34 -9.29
CA LEU A 223 9.66 -15.26 -8.55
C LEU A 223 10.67 -14.27 -9.15
N ASN A 224 10.37 -13.69 -10.31
CA ASN A 224 11.19 -12.63 -10.90
C ASN A 224 10.92 -11.23 -10.31
N ILE A 225 10.02 -11.11 -9.33
CA ILE A 225 9.80 -9.84 -8.64
C ILE A 225 11.00 -9.46 -7.78
N MET A 226 11.27 -8.16 -7.71
CA MET A 226 12.24 -7.56 -6.80
C MET A 226 11.54 -6.49 -5.98
N TYR A 227 11.82 -6.47 -4.70
CA TYR A 227 11.41 -5.42 -3.76
C TYR A 227 12.63 -4.59 -3.35
N VAL A 228 12.44 -3.30 -3.23
CA VAL A 228 13.42 -2.39 -2.60
C VAL A 228 12.72 -1.60 -1.53
N ASP A 229 13.15 -1.78 -0.29
CA ASP A 229 12.57 -1.10 0.88
C ASP A 229 13.55 -0.12 1.50
N TYR A 230 13.01 0.98 1.96
CA TYR A 230 13.68 2.03 2.72
C TYR A 230 13.15 2.02 4.15
N ALA A 231 14.05 1.94 5.13
CA ALA A 231 13.67 2.13 6.52
C ALA A 231 13.40 3.61 6.78
N LEU A 232 12.25 3.91 7.37
CA LEU A 232 11.87 5.26 7.78
C LEU A 232 12.44 5.58 9.19
N THR A 233 11.97 6.65 9.81
CA THR A 233 12.53 7.20 11.06
C THR A 233 12.53 6.25 12.25
N GLY A 234 11.73 5.19 12.22
CA GLY A 234 11.52 4.28 13.35
C GLY A 234 10.57 4.80 14.43
N ASP A 235 10.07 6.03 14.30
CA ASP A 235 9.00 6.55 15.17
C ASP A 235 7.68 5.83 14.83
N PRO A 236 7.02 5.16 15.80
CA PRO A 236 5.76 4.44 15.55
C PRO A 236 4.63 5.32 14.99
N ARG A 237 4.76 6.65 15.12
CA ARG A 237 3.83 7.62 14.55
C ARG A 237 4.07 7.87 13.05
N ASP A 238 5.22 7.46 12.52
CA ASP A 238 5.60 7.66 11.13
C ASP A 238 5.17 6.48 10.26
N ARG A 239 3.87 6.27 10.13
CA ARG A 239 3.28 5.20 9.34
C ARG A 239 2.97 5.72 7.94
N PRO A 240 3.71 5.28 6.90
CA PRO A 240 3.48 5.73 5.53
C PRO A 240 2.21 5.07 4.96
N GLY A 241 1.21 5.87 4.62
CA GLY A 241 -0.01 5.39 3.97
C GLY A 241 0.05 5.49 2.46
N SER A 242 0.42 6.65 1.94
CA SER A 242 0.61 6.91 0.52
C SER A 242 2.05 7.32 0.22
N ALA A 243 2.49 7.03 -1.00
CA ALA A 243 3.82 7.33 -1.49
C ALA A 243 3.70 7.86 -2.93
N ARG A 244 4.12 9.11 -3.18
CA ARG A 244 3.98 9.77 -4.48
C ARG A 244 5.32 10.31 -4.98
N PRO A 245 5.80 9.91 -6.17
CA PRO A 245 6.97 10.52 -6.77
C PRO A 245 6.65 11.95 -7.26
N ASP A 246 7.62 12.85 -7.12
CA ASP A 246 7.59 14.14 -7.79
C ASP A 246 8.29 14.07 -9.17
N GLN A 247 8.25 15.19 -9.92
CA GLN A 247 8.91 15.31 -11.22
C GLN A 247 10.45 15.18 -11.17
N ASN A 248 11.05 15.37 -10.00
CA ASN A 248 12.50 15.28 -9.79
C ASN A 248 12.93 13.88 -9.35
N GLY A 249 11.98 12.96 -9.19
CA GLY A 249 12.21 11.57 -8.78
C GLY A 249 12.33 11.36 -7.27
N ASN A 250 12.12 12.39 -6.43
CA ASN A 250 11.98 12.19 -5.00
C ASN A 250 10.62 11.55 -4.70
N LEU A 251 10.57 10.76 -3.64
CA LEU A 251 9.34 10.19 -3.14
C LEU A 251 8.83 10.97 -1.94
N TRP A 252 7.61 11.47 -2.06
CA TRP A 252 6.90 12.09 -0.95
C TRP A 252 6.02 11.08 -0.25
N LEU A 253 6.08 11.05 1.07
CA LEU A 253 5.40 10.09 1.92
C LEU A 253 4.46 10.82 2.86
N GLU A 254 3.22 10.43 2.84
CA GLU A 254 2.30 10.77 3.93
C GLU A 254 2.73 9.99 5.17
N MET A 255 2.93 10.73 6.24
CA MET A 255 3.22 10.19 7.56
C MET A 255 2.08 10.58 8.49
N SER A 256 1.66 9.72 9.40
CA SER A 256 0.49 9.99 10.24
C SER A 256 0.51 11.34 10.96
N ALA A 257 1.68 11.91 11.19
CA ALA A 257 1.87 13.21 11.87
C ALA A 257 2.68 14.22 11.06
N GLY A 258 2.78 14.06 9.74
CA GLY A 258 3.57 14.96 8.93
C GLY A 258 3.83 14.49 7.51
N LEU A 259 4.92 14.95 6.95
CA LEU A 259 5.35 14.71 5.58
C LEU A 259 6.82 14.31 5.56
N SER A 260 7.18 13.33 4.75
CA SER A 260 8.58 13.00 4.51
C SER A 260 8.91 13.03 3.02
N ARG A 261 10.15 13.43 2.70
CA ARG A 261 10.74 13.28 1.38
C ARG A 261 11.87 12.26 1.47
N LEU A 262 11.81 11.26 0.62
CA LEU A 262 12.83 10.25 0.43
C LEU A 262 13.51 10.48 -0.93
N ASP A 263 14.82 10.52 -0.95
CA ASP A 263 15.61 10.38 -2.17
C ASP A 263 15.81 8.86 -2.43
N PRO A 264 15.24 8.30 -3.50
CA PRO A 264 15.35 6.87 -3.77
C PRO A 264 16.76 6.38 -4.14
N ASP A 265 17.61 7.27 -4.63
CA ASP A 265 18.95 6.90 -5.09
C ASP A 265 19.95 6.87 -3.91
N THR A 266 19.78 7.75 -2.94
CA THR A 266 20.66 7.82 -1.75
C THR A 266 20.08 7.19 -0.49
N GLY A 267 18.75 7.03 -0.42
CA GLY A 267 18.02 6.63 0.78
C GLY A 267 17.90 7.75 1.82
N GLU A 268 18.28 8.99 1.48
CA GLU A 268 18.16 10.13 2.39
C GLU A 268 16.70 10.47 2.65
N LEU A 269 16.33 10.54 3.93
CA LEU A 269 14.98 10.85 4.39
C LEU A 269 14.98 12.17 5.17
N LYS A 270 14.12 13.10 4.76
CA LYS A 270 13.84 14.33 5.52
C LYS A 270 12.38 14.39 5.90
N THR A 271 12.09 14.70 7.17
CA THR A 271 10.73 14.69 7.73
C THR A 271 10.38 16.04 8.32
N TRP A 272 9.16 16.50 8.05
CA TRP A 272 8.55 17.71 8.60
C TRP A 272 7.28 17.34 9.36
N ARG A 273 7.09 17.94 10.54
CA ARG A 273 5.94 17.69 11.41
C ARG A 273 4.88 18.77 11.24
N LEU A 274 3.65 18.35 11.11
CA LEU A 274 2.49 19.24 11.14
C LEU A 274 1.95 19.28 12.57
N THR A 275 2.31 20.32 13.33
CA THR A 275 2.17 20.33 14.81
C THR A 275 0.91 20.99 15.36
N ASN A 276 0.15 21.74 14.56
CA ASN A 276 -0.90 22.62 15.07
C ASN A 276 -2.33 22.11 14.83
N LEU A 277 -2.52 20.82 14.70
CA LEU A 277 -3.84 20.22 14.50
C LEU A 277 -4.24 19.35 15.68
N SER A 278 -5.52 19.39 16.05
CA SER A 278 -6.10 18.60 17.14
C SER A 278 -6.07 17.08 16.86
N SER A 279 -5.93 16.69 15.60
CA SER A 279 -5.71 15.33 15.13
C SER A 279 -4.90 15.41 13.85
N ASN A 280 -3.77 14.74 13.81
CA ASN A 280 -2.81 14.81 12.69
C ASN A 280 -2.98 13.63 11.71
N PHE A 281 -4.20 13.16 11.50
CA PHE A 281 -4.42 12.08 10.55
C PHE A 281 -4.43 12.61 9.11
N ILE A 282 -3.26 12.53 8.48
CA ILE A 282 -3.06 12.80 7.06
C ILE A 282 -3.33 11.49 6.31
N HIS A 283 -4.05 11.54 5.18
CA HIS A 283 -4.43 10.33 4.44
C HIS A 283 -3.75 10.22 3.07
N GLU A 284 -3.51 11.33 2.40
CA GLU A 284 -2.93 11.34 1.06
C GLU A 284 -1.90 12.45 0.92
N VAL A 285 -0.89 12.22 0.09
CA VAL A 285 0.10 13.20 -0.34
C VAL A 285 -0.01 13.40 -1.86
N LEU A 286 0.07 14.63 -2.32
CA LEU A 286 -0.02 15.00 -3.74
C LEU A 286 1.04 16.06 -4.07
N PRO A 287 2.22 15.69 -4.56
CA PRO A 287 3.18 16.64 -5.11
C PRO A 287 2.64 17.24 -6.41
N THR A 288 2.82 18.54 -6.58
CA THR A 288 2.42 19.30 -7.77
C THR A 288 3.61 19.98 -8.43
N ASN A 289 3.48 20.31 -9.71
CA ASN A 289 4.61 20.83 -10.52
C ASN A 289 5.03 22.26 -10.16
N ASP A 290 4.26 22.94 -9.32
CA ASP A 290 4.56 24.30 -8.84
C ASP A 290 5.47 24.34 -7.60
N GLY A 291 6.03 23.20 -7.19
CA GLY A 291 6.86 23.08 -6.00
C GLY A 291 6.08 22.95 -4.70
N SER A 292 4.77 22.70 -4.77
CA SER A 292 3.93 22.43 -3.61
C SER A 292 3.73 20.92 -3.41
N VAL A 293 3.51 20.52 -2.16
CA VAL A 293 3.04 19.18 -1.82
C VAL A 293 1.76 19.33 -1.01
N TRP A 294 0.67 18.81 -1.53
CA TRP A 294 -0.62 18.88 -0.87
C TRP A 294 -0.89 17.64 -0.03
N LEU A 295 -1.57 17.83 1.09
CA LEU A 295 -1.93 16.80 2.05
C LEU A 295 -3.43 16.85 2.31
N THR A 296 -4.08 15.70 2.37
CA THR A 296 -5.47 15.65 2.83
C THR A 296 -5.51 15.46 4.34
N LEU A 297 -6.33 16.27 5.02
CA LEU A 297 -6.53 16.23 6.47
C LEU A 297 -7.80 15.45 6.76
N GLU A 298 -7.70 14.11 6.90
CA GLU A 298 -8.88 13.25 6.93
C GLU A 298 -9.80 13.56 8.11
N ALA A 299 -9.24 13.72 9.28
CA ALA A 299 -10.04 13.92 10.49
C ALA A 299 -10.66 15.32 10.59
N GLN A 300 -9.96 16.36 10.12
CA GLN A 300 -10.41 17.76 10.20
C GLN A 300 -11.26 18.19 9.02
N GLY A 301 -11.17 17.48 7.90
CA GLY A 301 -11.87 17.85 6.69
C GLY A 301 -11.28 19.08 6.03
N GLY A 302 -10.14 18.95 5.37
CA GLY A 302 -9.48 20.04 4.68
C GLY A 302 -8.24 19.57 3.95
N VAL A 303 -7.41 20.52 3.54
CA VAL A 303 -6.11 20.26 2.93
C VAL A 303 -5.02 21.09 3.61
N ALA A 304 -3.78 20.62 3.52
CA ALA A 304 -2.61 21.43 3.85
C ALA A 304 -1.69 21.49 2.63
N ARG A 305 -1.03 22.63 2.45
CA ARG A 305 0.00 22.87 1.46
C ARG A 305 1.35 22.91 2.16
N PHE A 306 2.30 22.18 1.65
CA PHE A 306 3.70 22.31 2.01
C PHE A 306 4.46 22.96 0.84
N ASP A 307 5.09 24.08 1.09
CA ASP A 307 5.94 24.78 0.13
C ASP A 307 7.37 24.23 0.25
N THR A 308 7.87 23.61 -0.81
CA THR A 308 9.18 22.92 -0.79
C THR A 308 10.36 23.86 -0.75
N ALA A 309 10.21 25.14 -1.13
CA ALA A 309 11.27 26.13 -1.11
C ALA A 309 11.43 26.76 0.28
N THR A 310 10.33 27.02 0.97
CA THR A 310 10.31 27.63 2.31
C THR A 310 10.22 26.61 3.44
N GLU A 311 9.88 25.38 3.13
CA GLU A 311 9.64 24.26 4.07
C GLU A 311 8.56 24.59 5.12
N LYS A 312 7.51 25.31 4.72
CA LYS A 312 6.41 25.71 5.59
C LYS A 312 5.09 25.11 5.17
N PHE A 313 4.27 24.81 6.18
CA PHE A 313 2.89 24.38 5.98
C PHE A 313 1.92 25.57 6.03
N GLU A 314 0.95 25.54 5.13
CA GLU A 314 -0.31 26.29 5.21
C GLU A 314 -1.47 25.31 5.34
N VAL A 315 -2.42 25.61 6.23
CA VAL A 315 -3.55 24.73 6.55
C VAL A 315 -4.86 25.40 6.19
N PHE A 316 -5.70 24.69 5.44
CA PHE A 316 -7.01 25.17 4.95
C PHE A 316 -8.09 24.18 5.43
N ILE A 317 -8.69 24.49 6.57
CA ILE A 317 -9.77 23.68 7.17
C ILE A 317 -11.08 23.95 6.44
N ASP A 318 -11.79 22.89 6.10
CA ASP A 318 -13.10 22.97 5.46
C ASP A 318 -14.21 23.09 6.50
N GLN A 319 -14.52 24.31 6.92
CA GLN A 319 -15.63 24.58 7.83
C GLN A 319 -16.99 24.63 7.11
N GLY A 320 -17.01 25.07 5.85
CA GLY A 320 -18.22 25.31 5.09
C GLY A 320 -19.01 24.04 4.74
N ALA A 321 -18.37 22.89 4.58
CA ALA A 321 -19.07 21.63 4.34
C ALA A 321 -19.92 21.21 5.54
N ASN A 322 -19.43 21.41 6.75
CA ASN A 322 -20.17 21.09 7.97
C ASN A 322 -21.44 21.95 8.08
N GLU A 323 -21.34 23.23 7.76
CA GLU A 323 -22.49 24.17 7.77
C GLU A 323 -23.47 23.86 6.64
N LYS A 324 -23.00 23.77 5.41
CA LYS A 324 -23.83 23.60 4.21
C LYS A 324 -24.59 22.28 4.19
N TYR A 325 -23.96 21.20 4.60
CA TYR A 325 -24.55 19.84 4.54
C TYR A 325 -25.00 19.31 5.87
N ASN A 326 -24.98 20.16 6.90
CA ASN A 326 -25.40 19.78 8.26
C ASN A 326 -24.65 18.55 8.85
N LEU A 327 -23.38 18.38 8.42
CA LEU A 327 -22.56 17.24 8.80
C LEU A 327 -22.13 17.27 10.28
N ALA A 328 -22.16 18.46 10.90
CA ALA A 328 -21.87 18.63 12.32
C ALA A 328 -23.07 18.27 13.23
N LYS A 329 -24.30 18.19 12.68
CA LYS A 329 -25.43 17.71 13.46
C LYS A 329 -25.27 16.20 13.62
N PRO A 330 -25.52 15.66 14.84
CA PRO A 330 -25.65 14.21 14.97
C PRO A 330 -26.65 13.75 13.92
N VAL A 331 -26.25 12.77 13.11
CA VAL A 331 -27.17 12.06 12.24
C VAL A 331 -28.37 11.71 13.10
N GLN A 332 -29.57 12.12 12.65
CA GLN A 332 -30.80 11.84 13.39
C GLN A 332 -30.75 10.34 13.68
N LYS A 333 -30.73 10.01 14.98
CA LYS A 333 -30.53 8.64 15.44
C LYS A 333 -31.49 7.76 14.67
N ASP A 334 -30.95 6.90 13.82
CA ASP A 334 -31.73 5.76 13.34
C ASP A 334 -32.21 5.06 14.62
N PRO A 335 -33.51 4.86 14.82
CA PRO A 335 -34.02 4.09 15.96
C PRO A 335 -33.40 2.69 16.04
N ASN A 336 -32.79 2.23 14.95
CA ASN A 336 -32.00 1.02 14.87
C ASN A 336 -30.48 1.28 14.93
N ASP A 337 -30.02 2.52 15.23
CA ASP A 337 -28.61 2.80 15.40
C ASP A 337 -28.09 2.01 16.61
N PRO A 338 -27.19 1.06 16.41
CA PRO A 338 -26.67 0.24 17.50
C PRO A 338 -25.82 1.03 18.52
N PHE A 339 -25.58 2.33 18.27
CA PHE A 339 -24.77 3.21 19.14
C PHE A 339 -25.52 4.49 19.59
N PRO A 340 -26.73 4.38 20.17
CA PRO A 340 -27.56 5.55 20.45
C PRO A 340 -26.96 6.54 21.46
N ASN A 341 -25.92 6.17 22.20
CA ASN A 341 -25.38 6.95 23.32
C ASN A 341 -23.91 7.35 23.18
N LEU A 342 -23.26 7.03 22.05
CA LEU A 342 -21.90 7.51 21.85
C LEU A 342 -21.95 8.97 21.42
N PRO A 343 -21.30 9.90 22.17
CA PRO A 343 -21.06 11.23 21.65
C PRO A 343 -20.23 11.06 20.36
N ASN A 344 -20.69 11.64 19.26
CA ASN A 344 -19.82 11.84 18.11
C ASN A 344 -18.68 12.75 18.59
N PRO A 345 -17.45 12.24 18.80
CA PRO A 345 -16.36 13.15 19.09
C PRO A 345 -16.21 14.05 17.87
N ALA A 346 -16.23 15.36 18.09
CA ALA A 346 -15.96 16.32 17.04
C ALA A 346 -14.66 15.90 16.33
N GLY A 347 -14.75 15.61 15.03
CA GLY A 347 -13.59 15.13 14.23
C GLY A 347 -13.43 13.61 14.11
N THR A 348 -14.27 12.78 14.70
CA THR A 348 -14.28 11.35 14.47
C THR A 348 -15.29 10.95 13.40
N GLN A 349 -15.01 9.90 12.69
CA GLN A 349 -15.60 9.32 11.47
C GLN A 349 -17.14 9.30 11.29
N GLY A 350 -17.88 10.03 12.09
CA GLY A 350 -19.34 9.93 12.15
C GLY A 350 -20.13 11.08 11.55
N GLY A 351 -19.57 12.27 11.32
CA GLY A 351 -20.41 13.39 10.96
C GLY A 351 -19.72 14.61 10.33
N GLY A 352 -18.41 14.70 10.36
CA GLY A 352 -17.68 15.84 9.81
C GLY A 352 -17.29 15.69 8.33
N ALA A 353 -16.92 16.79 7.70
CA ALA A 353 -16.31 16.77 6.38
C ALA A 353 -15.01 15.94 6.42
N ARG A 354 -14.93 14.91 5.59
CA ARG A 354 -13.71 14.08 5.46
C ARG A 354 -12.94 14.51 4.22
N SER A 355 -11.62 14.35 4.27
CA SER A 355 -10.73 14.58 3.14
C SER A 355 -9.86 13.34 2.97
N HIS A 356 -10.14 12.54 1.92
CA HIS A 356 -9.51 11.24 1.75
C HIS A 356 -8.48 11.24 0.62
N THR A 357 -8.89 11.01 -0.62
CA THR A 357 -8.00 10.99 -1.79
C THR A 357 -7.93 12.36 -2.44
N ALA A 358 -6.75 12.77 -2.90
CA ALA A 358 -6.53 14.04 -3.61
C ALA A 358 -6.14 13.85 -5.06
N ALA A 359 -6.58 14.77 -5.93
CA ALA A 359 -6.15 14.89 -7.31
C ALA A 359 -6.08 16.37 -7.71
N ALA A 360 -5.14 16.76 -8.57
CA ALA A 360 -5.06 18.12 -9.12
C ALA A 360 -5.70 18.17 -10.52
N ASP A 361 -6.47 19.22 -10.80
CA ASP A 361 -6.93 19.49 -12.15
C ASP A 361 -5.91 20.32 -12.96
N HIS A 362 -6.18 20.53 -14.24
CA HIS A 362 -5.30 21.29 -15.14
C HIS A 362 -5.18 22.78 -14.78
N GLU A 363 -6.10 23.31 -13.97
CA GLU A 363 -6.10 24.69 -13.50
C GLU A 363 -5.34 24.85 -12.16
N GLY A 364 -4.84 23.75 -11.61
CA GLY A 364 -4.15 23.70 -10.32
C GLY A 364 -5.07 23.69 -9.11
N ASN A 365 -6.37 23.46 -9.28
CA ASN A 365 -7.25 23.24 -8.14
C ASN A 365 -7.05 21.82 -7.57
N ILE A 366 -7.25 21.68 -6.27
CA ILE A 366 -7.12 20.42 -5.56
C ILE A 366 -8.51 19.82 -5.31
N TRP A 367 -8.75 18.70 -5.93
CA TRP A 367 -9.97 17.94 -5.72
C TRP A 367 -9.76 16.90 -4.63
N VAL A 368 -10.74 16.78 -3.76
CA VAL A 368 -10.66 15.93 -2.58
C VAL A 368 -11.91 15.09 -2.47
N SER A 369 -11.71 13.77 -2.41
CA SER A 369 -12.78 12.84 -2.10
C SER A 369 -13.09 12.81 -0.61
N GLY A 370 -14.22 12.26 -0.28
CA GLY A 370 -14.72 12.17 1.09
C GLY A 370 -16.19 12.54 1.13
N ARG A 371 -16.57 13.30 2.13
CA ARG A 371 -17.95 13.74 2.34
C ARG A 371 -17.98 15.26 2.53
N PRO A 372 -18.44 16.03 1.56
CA PRO A 372 -18.73 15.68 0.15
C PRO A 372 -17.49 15.64 -0.75
N LEU A 373 -17.65 15.24 -2.03
CA LEU A 373 -16.66 15.54 -3.06
C LEU A 373 -16.51 17.05 -3.20
N LYS A 374 -15.29 17.58 -3.14
CA LYS A 374 -15.04 19.02 -3.11
C LYS A 374 -13.79 19.40 -3.89
N LYS A 375 -13.80 20.65 -4.36
CA LYS A 375 -12.69 21.32 -5.02
C LYS A 375 -12.19 22.46 -4.13
N PHE A 376 -10.91 22.52 -3.88
CA PHE A 376 -10.22 23.65 -3.26
C PHE A 376 -9.48 24.46 -4.32
N ASP A 377 -9.73 25.77 -4.39
CA ASP A 377 -8.98 26.69 -5.24
C ASP A 377 -7.87 27.37 -4.42
N PRO A 378 -6.59 27.03 -4.67
CA PRO A 378 -5.46 27.61 -3.92
C PRO A 378 -5.30 29.11 -4.06
N ARG A 379 -5.79 29.69 -5.16
CA ARG A 379 -5.68 31.13 -5.45
C ARG A 379 -6.63 31.96 -4.59
N THR A 380 -7.77 31.40 -4.25
CA THR A 380 -8.82 32.08 -3.48
C THR A 380 -8.98 31.56 -2.06
N GLY A 381 -8.41 30.40 -1.75
CA GLY A 381 -8.57 29.71 -0.47
C GLY A 381 -9.97 29.15 -0.23
N LYS A 382 -10.79 29.00 -1.29
CA LYS A 382 -12.21 28.63 -1.18
C LYS A 382 -12.46 27.19 -1.59
N TYR A 383 -13.40 26.55 -0.89
CA TYR A 383 -13.97 25.27 -1.26
C TYR A 383 -15.23 25.43 -2.10
N THR A 384 -15.38 24.57 -3.11
CA THR A 384 -16.61 24.35 -3.88
C THR A 384 -17.02 22.90 -3.71
N TYR A 385 -18.32 22.68 -3.44
CA TYR A 385 -18.86 21.36 -3.14
C TYR A 385 -19.67 20.84 -4.31
N PHE A 386 -19.52 19.57 -4.61
CA PHE A 386 -20.26 18.89 -5.66
C PHE A 386 -21.43 18.11 -5.06
N PRO A 387 -22.40 17.69 -5.91
CA PRO A 387 -23.74 17.33 -5.44
C PRO A 387 -23.75 16.39 -4.25
N VAL A 388 -24.69 16.64 -3.33
CA VAL A 388 -24.92 15.86 -2.09
C VAL A 388 -25.21 14.38 -2.36
N GLU A 389 -25.63 14.08 -3.60
CA GLU A 389 -25.87 12.73 -4.09
C GLU A 389 -24.58 11.92 -4.34
N VAL A 390 -23.41 12.48 -4.02
CA VAL A 390 -22.12 11.79 -3.98
C VAL A 390 -21.65 11.64 -2.51
N PRO A 391 -22.41 10.95 -1.66
CA PRO A 391 -21.93 10.66 -0.32
C PRO A 391 -20.76 9.68 -0.43
N ASP A 392 -19.75 9.87 0.40
CA ASP A 392 -18.64 8.92 0.58
C ASP A 392 -17.87 8.54 -0.71
N SER A 393 -17.54 9.53 -1.57
CA SER A 393 -16.54 9.31 -2.62
C SER A 393 -15.21 8.87 -1.99
N TYR A 394 -14.62 7.80 -2.54
CA TYR A 394 -13.39 7.21 -1.99
C TYR A 394 -12.20 7.43 -2.93
N GLY A 395 -12.00 6.56 -3.92
CA GLY A 395 -11.01 6.78 -4.97
C GLY A 395 -11.48 7.81 -5.98
N ILE A 396 -10.60 8.71 -6.41
CA ILE A 396 -10.86 9.67 -7.48
C ILE A 396 -9.72 9.69 -8.50
N ALA A 397 -10.05 9.97 -9.76
CA ALA A 397 -9.07 10.16 -10.83
C ALA A 397 -9.62 11.09 -11.91
N PHE A 398 -8.74 11.87 -12.57
CA PHE A 398 -9.09 12.65 -13.75
C PHE A 398 -8.86 11.84 -15.02
N ASP A 399 -9.81 11.96 -15.96
CA ASP A 399 -9.56 11.51 -17.33
C ASP A 399 -8.85 12.60 -18.16
N ARG A 400 -8.43 12.24 -19.37
CA ARG A 400 -7.74 13.19 -20.27
C ARG A 400 -8.61 14.36 -20.73
N ALA A 401 -9.93 14.24 -20.65
CA ALA A 401 -10.87 15.32 -20.94
C ALA A 401 -11.06 16.29 -19.77
N GLY A 402 -10.43 16.01 -18.63
CA GLY A 402 -10.52 16.80 -17.41
C GLY A 402 -11.79 16.54 -16.61
N LYS A 403 -12.50 15.43 -16.85
CA LYS A 403 -13.61 15.00 -16.01
C LYS A 403 -13.08 14.20 -14.83
N ILE A 404 -13.68 14.41 -13.65
CA ILE A 404 -13.30 13.67 -12.45
C ILE A 404 -14.20 12.44 -12.25
N TRP A 405 -13.58 11.30 -12.14
CA TRP A 405 -14.22 10.02 -11.83
C TRP A 405 -14.07 9.71 -10.34
N PHE A 406 -15.08 9.06 -9.75
CA PHE A 406 -15.04 8.65 -8.35
C PHE A 406 -15.68 7.28 -8.15
N ALA A 407 -15.21 6.57 -7.13
CA ALA A 407 -15.81 5.34 -6.63
C ALA A 407 -16.57 5.64 -5.33
N GLN A 408 -17.78 5.11 -5.17
CA GLN A 408 -18.52 5.15 -3.90
C GLN A 408 -18.19 3.91 -3.09
N PHE A 409 -17.70 4.12 -1.87
CA PHE A 409 -17.35 3.05 -0.95
C PHE A 409 -17.89 3.35 0.46
N ASN A 410 -18.21 2.32 1.24
CA ASN A 410 -18.79 2.41 2.59
C ASN A 410 -20.29 2.77 2.66
N SER A 411 -20.99 2.78 1.54
CA SER A 411 -22.44 2.87 1.53
C SER A 411 -23.02 1.55 1.02
N ARG A 412 -23.84 0.89 1.82
CA ARG A 412 -24.51 -0.36 1.38
C ARG A 412 -25.52 -0.11 0.26
N ASP A 413 -26.03 1.12 0.18
CA ASP A 413 -27.10 1.50 -0.74
C ASP A 413 -26.58 2.22 -2.01
N HIS A 414 -25.29 2.60 -2.04
CA HIS A 414 -24.70 3.36 -3.13
C HIS A 414 -23.33 2.78 -3.48
N GLN A 415 -23.29 1.82 -4.38
CA GLN A 415 -22.07 1.17 -4.88
C GLN A 415 -21.78 1.58 -6.32
N ASP A 416 -22.02 2.86 -6.64
CA ASP A 416 -21.85 3.37 -7.99
C ASP A 416 -20.41 3.83 -8.24
N ILE A 417 -20.03 3.90 -9.50
CA ILE A 417 -19.00 4.82 -9.95
C ILE A 417 -19.69 6.03 -10.56
N GLY A 418 -19.06 7.19 -10.46
CA GLY A 418 -19.61 8.41 -11.04
C GLY A 418 -18.55 9.24 -11.73
N MET A 419 -19.02 10.15 -12.53
CA MET A 419 -18.22 11.13 -13.24
C MET A 419 -18.85 12.50 -13.10
N VAL A 420 -18.04 13.50 -12.76
CA VAL A 420 -18.45 14.91 -12.77
C VAL A 420 -17.70 15.62 -13.89
N ASP A 421 -18.46 16.23 -14.78
CA ASP A 421 -17.91 17.20 -15.73
C ASP A 421 -17.64 18.50 -14.98
N VAL A 422 -16.37 18.83 -14.80
CA VAL A 422 -15.97 19.98 -13.97
C VAL A 422 -16.34 21.33 -14.57
N LYS A 423 -16.66 21.40 -15.87
CA LYS A 423 -17.06 22.64 -16.56
C LYS A 423 -18.54 22.93 -16.40
N THR A 424 -19.36 21.87 -16.43
CA THR A 424 -20.82 21.99 -16.38
C THR A 424 -21.39 21.65 -15.00
N ASN A 425 -20.58 21.06 -14.10
CA ASN A 425 -20.99 20.48 -12.82
C ASN A 425 -22.02 19.34 -12.97
N GLN A 426 -22.09 18.73 -14.16
CA GLN A 426 -23.03 17.65 -14.42
C GLN A 426 -22.47 16.34 -13.84
N LEU A 427 -23.27 15.68 -13.00
CA LEU A 427 -23.02 14.36 -12.45
C LEU A 427 -23.64 13.29 -13.35
N THR A 428 -22.87 12.27 -13.67
CA THR A 428 -23.34 11.02 -14.29
C THR A 428 -22.93 9.84 -13.41
N LYS A 429 -23.88 8.96 -13.12
CA LYS A 429 -23.62 7.73 -12.34
C LYS A 429 -23.74 6.51 -13.21
N PHE A 430 -22.93 5.50 -12.91
CA PHE A 430 -22.95 4.21 -13.59
C PHE A 430 -22.98 3.12 -12.52
N LYS A 431 -23.95 2.23 -12.65
CA LYS A 431 -24.12 1.12 -11.72
C LYS A 431 -23.29 -0.09 -12.17
N PRO A 432 -22.28 -0.50 -11.39
CA PRO A 432 -21.53 -1.71 -11.68
C PRO A 432 -22.42 -2.98 -11.62
N PRO A 433 -21.94 -4.09 -12.17
CA PRO A 433 -22.60 -5.38 -12.01
C PRO A 433 -22.83 -5.73 -10.54
N GLU A 434 -23.84 -6.56 -10.28
CA GLU A 434 -24.16 -7.03 -8.92
C GLU A 434 -22.94 -7.71 -8.28
N GLY A 435 -22.68 -7.40 -7.00
CA GLY A 435 -21.55 -7.91 -6.23
C GLY A 435 -20.26 -7.12 -6.36
N VAL A 436 -20.16 -6.17 -7.32
CA VAL A 436 -19.00 -5.27 -7.43
C VAL A 436 -19.13 -4.13 -6.43
N THR A 437 -18.12 -4.00 -5.56
CA THR A 437 -18.02 -2.95 -4.52
C THR A 437 -16.86 -2.01 -4.80
N PRO A 438 -17.07 -0.94 -5.60
CA PRO A 438 -16.00 -0.03 -6.00
C PRO A 438 -15.32 0.61 -4.79
N ARG A 439 -13.99 0.56 -4.76
CA ARG A 439 -13.23 1.24 -3.70
C ARG A 439 -12.24 2.24 -4.25
N ARG A 440 -11.28 1.81 -5.05
CA ARG A 440 -10.36 2.69 -5.77
C ARG A 440 -10.57 2.56 -7.26
N LEU A 441 -10.23 3.60 -7.99
CA LEU A 441 -10.25 3.58 -9.45
C LEU A 441 -9.03 4.27 -10.03
N LYS A 442 -8.66 3.84 -11.22
CA LYS A 442 -7.61 4.43 -12.07
C LYS A 442 -8.08 4.44 -13.52
N ILE A 443 -7.44 5.26 -14.35
CA ILE A 443 -7.80 5.40 -15.75
C ILE A 443 -6.58 5.06 -16.59
N ASP A 444 -6.74 4.15 -17.56
CA ASP A 444 -5.66 3.71 -18.44
C ASP A 444 -5.42 4.69 -19.61
N SER A 445 -4.42 4.38 -20.44
CA SER A 445 -4.05 5.23 -21.57
C SER A 445 -5.15 5.38 -22.63
N LYS A 446 -6.11 4.47 -22.65
CA LYS A 446 -7.25 4.42 -23.58
C LYS A 446 -8.51 5.06 -23.01
N GLY A 447 -8.45 5.54 -21.76
CA GLY A 447 -9.58 6.13 -21.06
C GLY A 447 -10.54 5.13 -20.44
N MET A 448 -10.15 3.85 -20.32
CA MET A 448 -10.94 2.87 -19.58
C MET A 448 -10.78 3.13 -18.07
N VAL A 449 -11.88 3.02 -17.33
CA VAL A 449 -11.89 3.18 -15.89
C VAL A 449 -11.73 1.79 -15.25
N TRP A 450 -10.64 1.61 -14.50
CA TRP A 450 -10.35 0.39 -13.77
C TRP A 450 -10.75 0.55 -12.30
N ILE A 451 -11.41 -0.46 -11.77
CA ILE A 451 -12.03 -0.46 -10.44
C ILE A 451 -11.49 -1.64 -9.65
N GLY A 452 -10.95 -1.37 -8.47
CA GLY A 452 -10.65 -2.39 -7.47
C GLY A 452 -11.92 -2.70 -6.67
N ASP A 453 -12.41 -3.93 -6.82
CA ASP A 453 -13.57 -4.42 -6.08
C ASP A 453 -13.10 -5.13 -4.81
N TYR A 454 -13.16 -4.41 -3.71
CA TYR A 454 -12.56 -4.86 -2.44
C TYR A 454 -13.22 -6.10 -1.84
N PHE A 455 -14.56 -6.18 -1.86
CA PHE A 455 -15.28 -7.30 -1.25
C PHE A 455 -15.62 -8.41 -2.25
N GLY A 456 -15.81 -8.07 -3.52
CA GLY A 456 -16.11 -9.06 -4.57
C GLY A 456 -14.85 -9.76 -5.11
N GLY A 457 -13.65 -9.25 -4.78
CA GLY A 457 -12.39 -9.90 -5.17
C GLY A 457 -12.13 -9.89 -6.67
N THR A 458 -12.51 -8.82 -7.36
CA THR A 458 -12.34 -8.66 -8.80
C THR A 458 -11.64 -7.36 -9.16
N LEU A 459 -11.10 -7.30 -10.37
CA LEU A 459 -10.83 -6.05 -11.07
C LEU A 459 -11.90 -5.86 -12.14
N THR A 460 -12.51 -4.68 -12.17
CA THR A 460 -13.57 -4.39 -13.12
C THR A 460 -13.15 -3.24 -14.02
N ARG A 461 -13.24 -3.44 -15.33
CA ARG A 461 -13.01 -2.41 -16.35
C ARG A 461 -14.34 -1.85 -16.81
N PHE A 462 -14.48 -0.53 -16.81
CA PHE A 462 -15.62 0.18 -17.38
C PHE A 462 -15.19 0.96 -18.62
N ASN A 463 -15.95 0.82 -19.70
CA ASN A 463 -15.75 1.60 -20.92
C ASN A 463 -16.72 2.78 -20.96
N PRO A 464 -16.25 4.02 -20.78
CA PRO A 464 -17.13 5.19 -20.78
C PRO A 464 -17.82 5.50 -22.11
N GLN A 465 -17.30 4.95 -23.22
CA GLN A 465 -17.85 5.23 -24.56
C GLN A 465 -19.13 4.47 -24.86
N ASN A 466 -19.24 3.22 -24.35
CA ASN A 466 -20.39 2.36 -24.61
C ASN A 466 -21.12 1.91 -23.33
N GLY A 467 -20.61 2.24 -22.15
CA GLY A 467 -21.22 1.86 -20.87
C GLY A 467 -21.00 0.42 -20.43
N GLU A 468 -20.13 -0.33 -21.09
CA GLU A 468 -19.90 -1.75 -20.79
C GLU A 468 -18.94 -1.96 -19.64
N PHE A 469 -19.27 -2.93 -18.78
CA PHE A 469 -18.39 -3.44 -17.72
C PHE A 469 -17.82 -4.81 -18.11
N THR A 470 -16.52 -4.99 -17.84
CA THR A 470 -15.85 -6.29 -17.96
C THR A 470 -15.25 -6.65 -16.60
N VAL A 471 -15.63 -7.80 -16.05
CA VAL A 471 -15.17 -8.26 -14.73
C VAL A 471 -14.09 -9.31 -14.88
N PHE A 472 -12.95 -9.12 -14.22
CA PHE A 472 -11.81 -10.03 -14.16
C PHE A 472 -11.74 -10.62 -12.76
N LYS A 473 -11.96 -11.93 -12.63
CA LYS A 473 -11.79 -12.63 -11.36
C LYS A 473 -10.32 -12.72 -11.01
N LEU A 474 -9.99 -12.40 -9.77
CA LEU A 474 -8.64 -12.54 -9.25
C LEU A 474 -8.42 -13.96 -8.73
N PRO A 475 -7.21 -14.51 -8.90
CA PRO A 475 -6.86 -15.82 -8.37
C PRO A 475 -6.69 -15.77 -6.85
N GLY A 476 -6.45 -16.94 -6.26
CA GLY A 476 -6.17 -17.07 -4.84
C GLY A 476 -7.40 -17.05 -3.95
N PRO A 477 -7.19 -17.33 -2.68
CA PRO A 477 -8.24 -17.32 -1.69
C PRO A 477 -8.51 -15.90 -1.19
N MET A 478 -9.75 -15.47 -1.18
CA MET A 478 -10.19 -14.18 -0.63
C MET A 478 -9.40 -12.96 -1.16
N PRO A 479 -9.29 -12.76 -2.47
CA PRO A 479 -8.62 -11.57 -3.00
C PRO A 479 -9.39 -10.32 -2.58
N THR A 480 -8.66 -9.30 -2.14
CA THR A 480 -9.22 -8.03 -1.63
C THR A 480 -8.41 -6.87 -2.20
N PRO A 481 -8.56 -6.55 -3.50
CA PRO A 481 -7.76 -5.51 -4.16
C PRO A 481 -8.06 -4.15 -3.55
N TYR A 482 -7.09 -3.59 -2.85
CA TYR A 482 -7.18 -2.27 -2.22
C TYR A 482 -6.33 -1.22 -2.93
N GLY A 483 -5.01 -1.35 -2.90
CA GLY A 483 -4.13 -0.54 -3.73
C GLY A 483 -4.35 -0.86 -5.20
N LEU A 484 -4.43 0.16 -6.04
CA LEU A 484 -4.67 0.02 -7.48
C LEU A 484 -3.81 1.00 -8.25
N GLU A 485 -3.15 0.54 -9.31
CA GLU A 485 -2.39 1.39 -10.23
C GLU A 485 -2.41 0.81 -11.66
N VAL A 486 -2.27 1.68 -12.66
CA VAL A 486 -2.10 1.29 -14.07
C VAL A 486 -0.70 1.71 -14.51
N ASP A 487 0.09 0.74 -14.98
CA ASP A 487 1.45 1.01 -15.43
C ASP A 487 1.50 1.58 -16.87
N HIS A 488 2.71 1.92 -17.32
CA HIS A 488 2.92 2.54 -18.64
C HIS A 488 2.56 1.64 -19.83
N ASP A 489 2.43 0.33 -19.60
CA ASP A 489 2.02 -0.67 -20.60
C ASP A 489 0.51 -0.99 -20.52
N ASP A 490 -0.25 -0.24 -19.72
CA ASP A 490 -1.66 -0.44 -19.38
C ASP A 490 -1.95 -1.72 -18.58
N ASN A 491 -0.95 -2.36 -17.94
CA ASN A 491 -1.24 -3.43 -17.00
C ASN A 491 -1.82 -2.84 -15.71
N VAL A 492 -2.73 -3.58 -15.09
CA VAL A 492 -3.39 -3.15 -13.86
C VAL A 492 -2.78 -3.87 -12.67
N TRP A 493 -2.15 -3.10 -11.80
CA TRP A 493 -1.56 -3.59 -10.56
C TRP A 493 -2.53 -3.45 -9.40
N TYR A 494 -2.52 -4.42 -8.50
CA TYR A 494 -3.29 -4.35 -7.26
C TYR A 494 -2.50 -4.90 -6.07
N ALA A 495 -2.82 -4.38 -4.88
CA ALA A 495 -2.37 -4.94 -3.62
C ALA A 495 -3.56 -5.56 -2.89
N SER A 496 -3.47 -6.86 -2.59
CA SER A 496 -4.51 -7.56 -1.83
C SER A 496 -4.27 -7.43 -0.33
N MET A 497 -5.28 -6.97 0.41
CA MET A 497 -5.16 -6.72 1.86
C MET A 497 -5.18 -7.97 2.73
N TYR A 498 -5.82 -9.05 2.27
CA TYR A 498 -5.91 -10.29 3.07
C TYR A 498 -4.76 -11.24 2.84
N THR A 499 -4.28 -11.31 1.61
CA THR A 499 -3.20 -12.23 1.22
C THR A 499 -1.85 -11.53 1.11
N ASP A 500 -1.82 -10.21 1.20
CA ASP A 500 -0.64 -9.34 1.04
C ASP A 500 0.13 -9.53 -0.28
N VAL A 501 -0.45 -10.22 -1.26
CA VAL A 501 0.14 -10.34 -2.59
C VAL A 501 0.10 -9.01 -3.33
N MET A 502 1.09 -8.80 -4.21
CA MET A 502 0.98 -7.84 -5.31
C MET A 502 0.55 -8.61 -6.55
N GLY A 503 -0.48 -8.13 -7.23
CA GLY A 503 -0.95 -8.75 -8.45
C GLY A 503 -0.86 -7.82 -9.65
N LYS A 504 -0.68 -8.39 -10.83
CA LYS A 504 -0.67 -7.70 -12.12
C LYS A 504 -1.61 -8.40 -13.08
N LEU A 505 -2.59 -7.69 -13.60
CA LEU A 505 -3.46 -8.12 -14.69
C LEU A 505 -2.95 -7.53 -16.00
N ASP A 506 -2.75 -8.37 -17.00
CA ASP A 506 -2.59 -7.95 -18.39
C ASP A 506 -3.99 -7.86 -19.04
N PRO A 507 -4.49 -6.67 -19.38
CA PRO A 507 -5.84 -6.52 -19.93
C PRO A 507 -6.02 -7.10 -21.34
N LYS A 508 -4.91 -7.34 -22.06
CA LYS A 508 -4.95 -7.89 -23.44
C LYS A 508 -5.22 -9.38 -23.44
N THR A 509 -4.67 -10.08 -22.45
CA THR A 509 -4.76 -11.54 -22.33
C THR A 509 -5.72 -11.99 -21.24
N GLY A 510 -6.04 -11.12 -20.29
CA GLY A 510 -6.77 -11.46 -19.07
C GLY A 510 -5.93 -12.23 -18.05
N LYS A 511 -4.63 -12.42 -18.30
CA LYS A 511 -3.74 -13.14 -17.39
C LYS A 511 -3.47 -12.31 -16.14
N VAL A 512 -3.67 -12.94 -14.97
CA VAL A 512 -3.26 -12.39 -13.68
C VAL A 512 -2.02 -13.12 -13.18
N THR A 513 -1.00 -12.36 -12.75
CA THR A 513 0.19 -12.90 -12.09
C THR A 513 0.25 -12.31 -10.69
N GLU A 514 0.25 -13.16 -9.67
CA GLU A 514 0.40 -12.75 -8.27
C GLU A 514 1.82 -13.02 -7.79
N TYR A 515 2.36 -12.06 -7.03
CA TYR A 515 3.73 -12.05 -6.52
C TYR A 515 3.73 -12.16 -5.01
N PRO A 516 4.58 -13.02 -4.41
CA PRO A 516 4.65 -13.16 -2.97
C PRO A 516 5.12 -11.87 -2.29
N SER A 517 4.61 -11.61 -1.09
CA SER A 517 5.04 -10.48 -0.25
C SER A 517 6.16 -10.90 0.71
N PRO A 518 7.17 -10.03 0.91
CA PRO A 518 8.21 -10.29 1.91
C PRO A 518 7.74 -10.11 3.37
N TYR A 519 6.50 -9.71 3.57
CA TYR A 519 5.90 -9.41 4.88
C TYR A 519 4.52 -10.00 5.00
N GLY A 520 4.17 -10.48 6.18
CA GLY A 520 2.88 -11.08 6.44
C GLY A 520 1.72 -10.10 6.54
N GLU A 521 1.97 -8.85 6.94
CA GLU A 521 0.97 -7.78 7.01
C GLU A 521 1.61 -6.49 6.49
N ARG A 522 1.73 -6.37 5.16
CA ARG A 522 2.28 -5.16 4.54
C ARG A 522 1.29 -4.00 4.61
N GLY A 523 0.01 -4.29 4.43
CA GLY A 523 -1.04 -3.30 4.55
C GLY A 523 -1.01 -2.21 3.49
N THR A 524 -0.56 -2.52 2.27
CA THR A 524 -0.48 -1.56 1.16
C THR A 524 -1.86 -1.07 0.76
N ARG A 525 -2.11 0.22 0.93
CA ARG A 525 -3.41 0.86 0.66
C ARG A 525 -3.40 1.69 -0.61
N ASP A 526 -2.24 2.15 -1.02
CA ASP A 526 -2.06 2.96 -2.21
C ASP A 526 -0.80 2.55 -2.96
N MET A 527 -0.82 2.72 -4.26
CA MET A 527 0.30 2.45 -5.16
C MET A 527 0.37 3.51 -6.23
N VAL A 528 1.58 3.75 -6.72
CA VAL A 528 1.81 4.69 -7.82
C VAL A 528 2.97 4.21 -8.67
N VAL A 529 2.84 4.36 -9.99
CA VAL A 529 3.93 4.12 -10.93
C VAL A 529 4.74 5.41 -11.13
N ASP A 530 6.07 5.30 -11.09
CA ASP A 530 6.95 6.43 -11.43
C ASP A 530 7.41 6.39 -12.90
N ALA A 531 8.09 7.44 -13.35
CA ALA A 531 8.60 7.55 -14.71
C ALA A 531 9.58 6.42 -15.12
N LYS A 532 10.17 5.72 -14.16
CA LYS A 532 11.06 4.56 -14.38
C LYS A 532 10.29 3.22 -14.39
N GLY A 533 8.95 3.24 -14.28
CA GLY A 533 8.10 2.04 -14.22
C GLY A 533 8.16 1.28 -12.89
N ARG A 534 8.68 1.90 -11.81
CA ARG A 534 8.68 1.31 -10.48
C ARG A 534 7.32 1.53 -9.83
N ILE A 535 6.75 0.49 -9.22
CA ILE A 535 5.48 0.60 -8.49
C ILE A 535 5.79 0.85 -7.02
N TRP A 536 5.55 2.08 -6.56
CA TRP A 536 5.80 2.50 -5.19
C TRP A 536 4.65 2.15 -4.26
N TYR A 537 4.98 1.85 -2.99
CA TYR A 537 4.01 1.52 -1.93
C TYR A 537 4.49 1.97 -0.56
N GLY A 538 3.53 2.19 0.35
CA GLY A 538 3.77 2.28 1.78
C GLY A 538 3.50 0.94 2.47
N ALA A 539 4.33 0.58 3.45
CA ALA A 539 4.16 -0.58 4.31
C ALA A 539 4.01 -0.13 5.76
N GLN A 540 2.80 0.32 6.11
CA GLN A 540 2.49 1.00 7.38
C GLN A 540 2.96 0.24 8.63
N PRO A 541 2.66 -1.05 8.80
CA PRO A 541 3.03 -1.78 10.02
C PRO A 541 4.53 -1.92 10.22
N TYR A 542 5.30 -1.83 9.15
CA TYR A 542 6.75 -2.02 9.17
C TYR A 542 7.54 -0.71 9.12
N LEU A 543 6.87 0.45 9.11
CA LEU A 543 7.48 1.78 9.00
C LEU A 543 8.45 1.85 7.81
N LYS A 544 7.99 1.38 6.65
CA LYS A 544 8.77 1.32 5.42
C LYS A 544 7.99 1.87 4.25
N ALA A 545 8.72 2.45 3.33
CA ALA A 545 8.26 2.67 1.97
C ALA A 545 9.15 1.90 1.01
N GLY A 546 8.64 1.56 -0.16
CA GLY A 546 9.43 0.82 -1.11
C GLY A 546 8.82 0.79 -2.50
N TYR A 547 9.51 0.12 -3.39
CA TYR A 547 8.97 -0.16 -4.72
C TYR A 547 9.17 -1.62 -5.10
N ILE A 548 8.38 -2.05 -6.06
CA ILE A 548 8.54 -3.32 -6.74
C ILE A 548 8.91 -3.11 -8.20
N ARG A 549 9.64 -4.07 -8.74
CA ARG A 549 9.95 -4.22 -10.16
C ARG A 549 9.94 -5.69 -10.55
N VAL A 550 9.32 -6.01 -11.66
CA VAL A 550 9.44 -7.36 -12.25
C VAL A 550 10.65 -7.37 -13.15
N ARG A 551 11.55 -8.32 -12.92
CA ARG A 551 12.78 -8.51 -13.69
C ARG A 551 12.49 -9.39 -14.91
N THR A 552 13.14 -9.11 -16.00
CA THR A 552 12.96 -9.85 -17.26
C THR A 552 13.77 -11.17 -17.29
N GLU A 553 13.36 -12.11 -18.11
CA GLU A 553 14.14 -13.34 -18.34
C GLU A 553 15.52 -13.05 -18.97
N ALA A 554 15.65 -11.95 -19.73
CA ALA A 554 16.95 -11.52 -20.26
C ALA A 554 17.90 -11.06 -19.14
N GLU A 555 17.42 -10.28 -18.16
CA GLU A 555 18.18 -9.88 -16.96
C GLU A 555 18.59 -11.10 -16.15
N LYS A 556 17.69 -12.08 -15.99
CA LYS A 556 17.96 -13.36 -15.32
C LYS A 556 19.08 -14.13 -16.01
N ALA A 557 18.97 -14.28 -17.31
CA ALA A 557 19.99 -14.99 -18.11
C ALA A 557 21.36 -14.31 -17.99
N ALA A 558 21.40 -12.97 -18.09
CA ALA A 558 22.65 -12.20 -17.95
C ALA A 558 23.28 -12.31 -16.56
N ALA A 559 22.46 -12.29 -15.49
CA ALA A 559 22.94 -12.37 -14.11
C ALA A 559 23.44 -13.78 -13.72
N LEU A 560 22.83 -14.83 -14.28
CA LEU A 560 23.17 -16.23 -13.99
C LEU A 560 24.11 -16.86 -15.03
N SER A 561 24.56 -16.09 -16.04
CA SER A 561 25.63 -16.53 -16.94
C SER A 561 26.96 -16.61 -16.20
N PRO A 562 27.78 -17.62 -16.50
CA PRO A 562 29.08 -17.85 -15.85
C PRO A 562 30.04 -16.66 -15.91
#